data_9611aed548ebe8f7b51d0c33bc9c9e2a
#
_entry.id   9611aed548ebe8f7b51d0c33bc9c9e2a
#
_cell.length_a   1.000
_cell.length_b   1.000
_cell.length_c   1.000
_cell.angle_alpha   90.00
_cell.angle_beta   90.00
_cell.angle_gamma   90.00
#
_symmetry.space_group_name_H-M   'P 1'
#
loop_
_entity.id
_entity.type
_entity.pdbx_description
1 polymer ?
#
loop_
_entity_poly.entity_id
_entity_poly.type
_entity_poly.pdbx_seq_one_letter_code
_entity_poly.pdbx_strand_id
1 'polypeptide(L)'
;MEKIVSVKPLENYLLEIEFADGFRKIIDIRPFIGKGISAALADEACFRQVTLEDGGGITWPNGYDFCPNFLRDDVPAVDLQTAQKNEVISQGRED
;
A
#
# COMPACT_ATOMS: atom_id res chain seq x y z
N MET A 1 -3.20 -8.48 18.53
CA MET A 1 -4.03 -7.65 17.68
C MET A 1 -3.19 -7.01 16.59
N GLU A 2 -3.68 -7.05 15.39
CA GLU A 2 -2.95 -6.47 14.27
C GLU A 2 -3.09 -4.95 14.34
N LYS A 3 -1.97 -4.26 14.43
CA LYS A 3 -1.98 -2.81 14.48
C LYS A 3 -0.81 -2.29 13.67
N ILE A 4 -1.09 -1.36 12.77
CA ILE A 4 -0.05 -0.74 11.96
C ILE A 4 0.52 0.43 12.73
N VAL A 5 1.84 0.46 12.84
CA VAL A 5 2.53 1.52 13.57
C VAL A 5 3.30 2.45 12.65
N SER A 6 3.42 2.10 11.36
CA SER A 6 4.12 2.95 10.40
C SER A 6 3.53 2.74 9.02
N VAL A 7 3.32 3.82 8.28
CA VAL A 7 2.89 3.75 6.90
C VAL A 7 3.69 4.78 6.09
N LYS A 8 4.17 4.35 4.93
CA LYS A 8 5.00 5.20 4.09
C LYS A 8 4.57 5.04 2.64
N PRO A 9 4.13 6.12 1.99
CA PRO A 9 3.79 6.03 0.57
C PRO A 9 5.04 5.94 -0.28
N LEU A 10 5.00 5.05 -1.26
CA LEU A 10 6.09 4.85 -2.21
C LEU A 10 5.59 5.21 -3.59
N GLU A 11 6.45 5.08 -4.58
CA GLU A 11 6.06 5.34 -5.96
C GLU A 11 5.12 4.27 -6.47
N ASN A 12 4.38 4.59 -7.52
CA ASN A 12 3.49 3.66 -8.21
C ASN A 12 2.35 3.16 -7.32
N TYR A 13 1.92 4.02 -6.37
CA TYR A 13 0.79 3.71 -5.49
C TYR A 13 1.05 2.52 -4.59
N LEU A 14 2.32 2.31 -4.24
CA LEU A 14 2.70 1.31 -3.26
C LEU A 14 2.78 1.95 -1.88
N LEU A 15 2.47 1.14 -0.86
CA LEU A 15 2.62 1.56 0.53
C LEU A 15 3.49 0.57 1.25
N GLU A 16 4.41 1.08 2.04
CA GLU A 16 5.16 0.24 2.98
C GLU A 16 4.54 0.40 4.35
N ILE A 17 4.09 -0.71 4.94
CA ILE A 17 3.48 -0.69 6.25
C ILE A 17 4.26 -1.59 7.20
N GLU A 18 4.25 -1.20 8.47
CA GLU A 18 4.88 -1.99 9.52
C GLU A 18 3.86 -2.19 10.63
N PHE A 19 3.75 -3.42 11.08
CA PHE A 19 2.84 -3.78 12.16
C PHE A 19 3.55 -3.74 13.50
N ALA A 20 2.78 -3.71 14.57
CA ALA A 20 3.34 -3.56 15.92
C ALA A 20 4.28 -4.69 16.30
N ASP A 21 4.09 -5.87 15.72
CA ASP A 21 4.96 -7.01 15.99
C ASP A 21 6.23 -7.02 15.13
N GLY A 22 6.45 -5.97 14.34
CA GLY A 22 7.64 -5.86 13.50
C GLY A 22 7.48 -6.37 12.09
N PHE A 23 6.34 -6.96 11.77
CA PHE A 23 6.11 -7.46 10.42
C PHE A 23 5.98 -6.28 9.46
N ARG A 24 6.70 -6.32 8.36
CA ARG A 24 6.65 -5.29 7.33
C ARG A 24 6.10 -5.86 6.04
N LYS A 25 5.46 -4.99 5.29
CA LYS A 25 4.80 -5.43 4.08
C LYS A 25 4.67 -4.25 3.12
N ILE A 26 4.87 -4.51 1.84
CA ILE A 26 4.60 -3.52 0.81
C ILE A 26 3.36 -3.97 0.07
N ILE A 27 2.41 -3.07 -0.09
CA ILE A 27 1.14 -3.40 -0.74
C ILE A 27 0.89 -2.44 -1.89
N ASP A 28 0.14 -2.91 -2.88
CA ASP A 28 -0.24 -2.14 -4.04
C ASP A 28 -1.67 -1.67 -3.85
N ILE A 29 -1.88 -0.36 -3.87
CA ILE A 29 -3.19 0.22 -3.64
C ILE A 29 -3.98 0.37 -4.95
N ARG A 30 -3.33 0.25 -6.10
CA ARG A 30 -4.01 0.47 -7.37
C ARG A 30 -5.27 -0.36 -7.57
N PRO A 31 -5.31 -1.64 -7.16
CA PRO A 31 -6.55 -2.40 -7.35
C PRO A 31 -7.75 -1.84 -6.61
N PHE A 32 -7.50 -1.00 -5.60
CA PHE A 32 -8.55 -0.42 -4.78
C PHE A 32 -8.94 0.99 -5.21
N ILE A 33 -8.20 1.57 -6.15
CA ILE A 33 -8.52 2.90 -6.66
C ILE A 33 -9.56 2.73 -7.74
N GLY A 34 -10.70 3.40 -7.55
CA GLY A 34 -11.78 3.22 -8.51
C GLY A 34 -12.76 4.35 -8.42
N LYS A 35 -14.02 4.01 -8.18
CA LYS A 35 -15.10 4.97 -8.14
C LYS A 35 -15.37 5.42 -6.72
N GLY A 36 -16.13 6.50 -6.59
CA GLY A 36 -16.55 6.98 -5.31
C GLY A 36 -15.39 7.55 -4.53
N ILE A 37 -15.38 7.26 -3.24
CA ILE A 37 -14.41 7.85 -2.33
C ILE A 37 -12.97 7.49 -2.69
N SER A 38 -12.74 6.30 -3.22
CA SER A 38 -11.39 5.88 -3.54
C SER A 38 -10.86 6.52 -4.81
N ALA A 39 -11.72 7.13 -5.63
CA ALA A 39 -11.28 7.74 -6.89
C ALA A 39 -10.26 8.85 -6.65
N ALA A 40 -10.35 9.54 -5.52
CA ALA A 40 -9.43 10.63 -5.22
C ALA A 40 -8.00 10.15 -5.08
N LEU A 41 -7.79 8.87 -4.78
CA LEU A 41 -6.45 8.33 -4.60
C LEU A 41 -5.69 8.20 -5.91
N ALA A 42 -6.37 8.31 -7.04
CA ALA A 42 -5.68 8.35 -8.33
C ALA A 42 -4.79 9.56 -8.46
N ASP A 43 -5.09 10.63 -7.72
CA ASP A 43 -4.21 11.77 -7.61
C ASP A 43 -3.08 11.41 -6.64
N GLU A 44 -1.86 11.38 -7.15
CA GLU A 44 -0.73 10.97 -6.33
C GLU A 44 -0.56 11.86 -5.11
N ALA A 45 -0.82 13.14 -5.24
CA ALA A 45 -0.71 14.04 -4.09
C ALA A 45 -1.68 13.64 -2.98
N CYS A 46 -2.88 13.23 -3.33
CA CYS A 46 -3.84 12.75 -2.35
C CYS A 46 -3.39 11.41 -1.76
N PHE A 47 -2.92 10.51 -2.61
CA PHE A 47 -2.45 9.20 -2.17
C PHE A 47 -1.36 9.34 -1.11
N ARG A 48 -0.47 10.30 -1.29
CA ARG A 48 0.66 10.46 -0.38
C ARG A 48 0.28 11.05 0.99
N GLN A 49 -0.97 11.45 1.16
CA GLN A 49 -1.43 11.99 2.43
C GLN A 49 -1.93 10.91 3.39
N VAL A 50 -1.65 9.66 3.10
CA VAL A 50 -2.03 8.55 3.96
C VAL A 50 -1.43 8.72 5.34
N THR A 51 -2.21 8.40 6.38
CA THR A 51 -1.78 8.49 7.78
C THR A 51 -2.28 7.29 8.54
N LEU A 52 -1.77 7.14 9.77
CA LEU A 52 -2.25 6.11 10.66
C LEU A 52 -3.58 6.51 11.26
N GLU A 53 -4.43 5.52 11.48
CA GLU A 53 -5.71 5.70 12.09
C GLU A 53 -5.68 5.19 13.53
N ASP A 54 -6.49 5.79 14.40
CA ASP A 54 -6.49 5.43 15.82
C ASP A 54 -6.76 3.94 16.04
N GLY A 55 -7.55 3.33 15.19
CA GLY A 55 -7.85 1.92 15.32
C GLY A 55 -6.76 0.97 14.85
N GLY A 56 -5.61 1.51 14.43
CA GLY A 56 -4.51 0.68 14.01
C GLY A 56 -4.41 0.47 12.50
N GLY A 57 -5.34 1.02 11.73
CA GLY A 57 -5.31 0.94 10.28
C GLY A 57 -4.69 2.18 9.67
N ILE A 58 -4.98 2.39 8.39
CA ILE A 58 -4.50 3.57 7.67
C ILE A 58 -5.69 4.28 7.05
N THR A 59 -5.54 5.59 6.85
CA THR A 59 -6.64 6.39 6.32
C THR A 59 -6.09 7.56 5.50
N TRP A 60 -6.97 8.13 4.68
CA TRP A 60 -6.68 9.31 3.87
C TRP A 60 -7.60 10.44 4.30
N PRO A 61 -7.23 11.69 3.97
CA PRO A 61 -8.04 12.84 4.41
C PRO A 61 -9.48 12.81 3.94
N ASN A 62 -9.76 12.13 2.83
CA ASN A 62 -11.12 12.04 2.32
C ASN A 62 -11.98 11.00 3.04
N GLY A 63 -11.42 10.32 4.06
CA GLY A 63 -12.17 9.35 4.84
C GLY A 63 -12.01 7.91 4.39
N TYR A 64 -11.34 7.67 3.26
CA TYR A 64 -11.09 6.30 2.82
C TYR A 64 -10.09 5.66 3.76
N ASP A 65 -10.32 4.41 4.16
CA ASP A 65 -9.46 3.75 5.13
C ASP A 65 -9.39 2.26 4.88
N PHE A 66 -8.42 1.64 5.54
CA PHE A 66 -8.22 0.20 5.51
C PHE A 66 -8.04 -0.31 6.93
N CYS A 67 -8.71 -1.42 7.23
CA CYS A 67 -8.55 -2.13 8.47
C CYS A 67 -7.21 -2.87 8.49
N PRO A 68 -6.50 -2.90 9.62
CA PRO A 68 -5.19 -3.55 9.65
C PRO A 68 -5.25 -5.05 9.37
N ASN A 69 -6.30 -5.73 9.81
CA ASN A 69 -6.41 -7.16 9.54
C ASN A 69 -6.55 -7.44 8.06
N PHE A 70 -7.32 -6.60 7.37
CA PHE A 70 -7.48 -6.75 5.93
C PHE A 70 -6.14 -6.63 5.22
N LEU A 71 -5.36 -5.63 5.61
CA LEU A 71 -4.06 -5.40 4.97
C LEU A 71 -3.07 -6.50 5.27
N ARG A 72 -3.20 -7.13 6.44
CA ARG A 72 -2.28 -8.20 6.79
C ARG A 72 -2.62 -9.52 6.11
N ASP A 73 -3.91 -9.86 6.07
CA ASP A 73 -4.33 -11.20 5.69
C ASP A 73 -4.85 -11.30 4.27
N ASP A 74 -5.46 -10.23 3.75
CA ASP A 74 -6.20 -10.33 2.50
C ASP A 74 -5.53 -9.61 1.33
N VAL A 75 -4.54 -8.76 1.59
CA VAL A 75 -3.84 -8.04 0.53
C VAL A 75 -2.47 -8.66 0.36
N PRO A 76 -2.14 -9.14 -0.84
CA PRO A 76 -0.83 -9.77 -1.04
C PRO A 76 0.31 -8.77 -0.92
N ALA A 77 1.43 -9.25 -0.44
CA ALA A 77 2.63 -8.45 -0.36
C ALA A 77 3.23 -8.29 -1.75
N VAL A 78 3.79 -7.11 -2.00
CA VAL A 78 4.52 -6.82 -3.22
C VAL A 78 6.00 -6.81 -2.88
N ASP A 79 6.78 -7.52 -3.67
CA ASP A 79 8.22 -7.52 -3.53
C ASP A 79 8.78 -6.44 -4.45
N LEU A 80 9.31 -5.37 -3.87
CA LEU A 80 9.86 -4.29 -4.66
C LEU A 80 10.94 -4.77 -5.61
N GLN A 81 11.76 -5.70 -5.13
CA GLN A 81 12.82 -6.23 -5.94
C GLN A 81 12.27 -7.02 -7.11
N THR A 82 11.22 -7.79 -6.88
CA THR A 82 10.57 -8.53 -7.94
C THR A 82 9.93 -7.58 -8.95
N ALA A 83 9.31 -6.51 -8.47
CA ALA A 83 8.71 -5.55 -9.37
C ALA A 83 9.77 -4.91 -10.28
N GLN A 84 10.91 -4.59 -9.72
CA GLN A 84 12.01 -4.04 -10.51
C GLN A 84 12.57 -5.07 -11.48
N LYS A 85 12.66 -6.30 -11.03
CA LYS A 85 13.13 -7.37 -11.90
C LYS A 85 12.19 -7.58 -13.07
N ASN A 86 10.91 -7.46 -12.82
CA ASN A 86 9.95 -7.61 -13.90
C ASN A 86 10.19 -6.60 -15.00
N GLU A 87 10.54 -5.39 -14.62
CA GLU A 87 10.87 -4.38 -15.62
C GLU A 87 12.12 -4.78 -16.39
N VAL A 88 13.11 -5.28 -15.68
CA VAL A 88 14.36 -5.71 -16.33
C VAL A 88 14.09 -6.89 -17.22
N ILE A 89 13.33 -7.85 -16.74
CA ILE A 89 13.05 -9.06 -17.53
C ILE A 89 12.30 -8.70 -18.81
N SER A 90 11.42 -7.74 -18.73
CA SER A 90 10.68 -7.37 -19.91
C SER A 90 11.59 -6.83 -21.00
N GLN A 91 12.80 -6.48 -20.67
CA GLN A 91 13.78 -6.07 -21.65
C GLN A 91 14.46 -7.26 -22.30
N GLY A 92 14.22 -8.42 -21.82
CA GLY A 92 14.65 -9.52 -22.44
C GLY A 92 15.70 -10.30 -21.87
N ARG A 93 16.01 -10.69 -21.57
CA ARG A 93 16.79 -11.25 -21.16
C ARG A 93 17.09 -12.23 -20.95
N GLU A 94 17.08 -12.37 -20.70
CA GLU A 94 17.44 -12.97 -20.36
C GLU A 94 17.74 -13.71 -20.14
N ASP A 95 17.84 -13.80 -20.11
CA ASP A 95 18.17 -14.48 -19.84
C ASP A 95 18.15 -15.08 -19.78
#